data_1600c1eed83e9be683bd9f32bd82e160
#
_entry.id   1600c1eed83e9be683bd9f32bd82e160
#
_cell.length_a   1.000
_cell.length_b   1.000
_cell.length_c   1.000
_cell.angle_alpha   90.00
_cell.angle_beta   90.00
_cell.angle_gamma   90.00
#
_symmetry.space_group_name_H-M   'P 1'
#
loop_
_entity.id
_entity.type
_entity.pdbx_description
1 polymer ?
#
loop_
_entity_poly.entity_id
_entity_poly.type
_entity_poly.pdbx_seq_one_letter_code
_entity_poly.pdbx_strand_id
1 'polypeptide(L)'
;MAKKIGIIDADLLDNGTRHPNLALMKISGYQKELGNDVTLLEDYYTISEYDDVYLSRVFDFTQVPDHLKDPEAVREKYPHLHLGGTGYFWTEAPDLPPEIEHHMPDYHLYDEYVGKQIARGIKPQTYSDYMDYSIGFTTRGCFRKCSFCVNQKYNHVFRHSPIKEFFDPSRKHIYLWDDNFFGFPKWQEVLDELEETGRRFQFRQGLDVRLMTEEKAKRLARVKYHGDYIFAFDHIDEAEQVRRGLEIWRRHSDKSTKLYVLSGFESQGAEEIASIFERIRILMEYQCLPYIMRHEYYNQSPYKGMFITLARWCNQPNFLKKKSFRQFCEANGLTSSAYRYMSQFEHDYPDIAGKYFDIRFDRRGEK
;
A
#
# COMPACT_ATOMS: atom_id res chain seq x y z
N MET A 1 -17.52 -32.85 15.39
CA MET A 1 -18.44 -31.69 15.43
C MET A 1 -17.73 -30.52 14.74
N ALA A 2 -18.45 -29.72 14.00
CA ALA A 2 -17.91 -28.50 13.43
C ALA A 2 -17.48 -27.56 14.57
N LYS A 3 -16.28 -26.95 14.46
CA LYS A 3 -15.79 -25.94 15.39
C LYS A 3 -16.41 -24.59 15.06
N LYS A 4 -16.56 -23.74 16.08
CA LYS A 4 -16.84 -22.30 15.91
C LYS A 4 -15.54 -21.55 15.83
N ILE A 5 -15.28 -20.88 14.70
CA ILE A 5 -14.06 -20.13 14.43
C ILE A 5 -14.39 -18.64 14.39
N GLY A 6 -13.75 -17.87 15.26
CA GLY A 6 -13.81 -16.41 15.24
C GLY A 6 -12.66 -15.81 14.40
N ILE A 7 -12.97 -14.80 13.59
CA ILE A 7 -11.98 -14.02 12.83
C ILE A 7 -12.07 -12.58 13.30
N ILE A 8 -10.94 -11.97 13.69
CA ILE A 8 -10.85 -10.57 14.09
C ILE A 8 -9.84 -9.84 13.19
N ASP A 9 -10.31 -8.86 12.46
CA ASP A 9 -9.49 -7.90 11.73
C ASP A 9 -9.37 -6.62 12.58
N ALA A 10 -8.28 -6.50 13.33
CA ALA A 10 -8.08 -5.38 14.25
C ALA A 10 -8.04 -4.03 13.53
N ASP A 11 -7.47 -3.99 12.33
CA ASP A 11 -7.38 -2.77 11.53
C ASP A 11 -8.76 -2.33 11.03
N LEU A 12 -9.63 -3.29 10.73
CA LEU A 12 -11.03 -3.03 10.40
C LEU A 12 -11.79 -2.44 11.58
N LEU A 13 -11.63 -3.02 12.77
CA LEU A 13 -12.35 -2.59 13.98
C LEU A 13 -11.92 -1.20 14.46
N ASP A 14 -10.62 -0.88 14.36
CA ASP A 14 -10.10 0.42 14.83
C ASP A 14 -10.34 1.54 13.80
N ASN A 15 -9.99 1.32 12.53
CA ASN A 15 -9.92 2.37 11.53
C ASN A 15 -10.90 2.21 10.35
N GLY A 16 -11.63 1.10 10.27
CA GLY A 16 -12.51 0.83 9.14
C GLY A 16 -11.73 0.74 7.82
N THR A 17 -10.75 -0.17 7.75
CA THR A 17 -9.89 -0.32 6.56
C THR A 17 -10.70 -0.48 5.27
N ARG A 18 -10.12 -0.08 4.14
CA ARG A 18 -10.71 -0.22 2.80
C ARG A 18 -10.21 -1.46 2.06
N HIS A 19 -9.29 -2.19 2.66
CA HIS A 19 -8.67 -3.37 2.08
C HIS A 19 -8.94 -4.58 2.97
N PRO A 20 -9.38 -5.72 2.41
CA PRO A 20 -9.56 -6.94 3.19
C PRO A 20 -8.20 -7.50 3.62
N ASN A 21 -8.18 -8.20 4.75
CA ASN A 21 -6.99 -8.90 5.22
C ASN A 21 -6.88 -10.27 4.56
N LEU A 22 -5.91 -10.42 3.65
CA LEU A 22 -5.75 -11.64 2.85
C LEU A 22 -5.45 -12.87 3.70
N ALA A 23 -4.65 -12.74 4.76
CA ALA A 23 -4.34 -13.87 5.66
C ALA A 23 -5.61 -14.39 6.35
N LEU A 24 -6.45 -13.49 6.86
CA LEU A 24 -7.73 -13.86 7.48
C LEU A 24 -8.70 -14.49 6.48
N MET A 25 -8.73 -13.99 5.23
CA MET A 25 -9.54 -14.59 4.17
C MET A 25 -9.09 -16.02 3.85
N LYS A 26 -7.77 -16.30 3.81
CA LYS A 26 -7.23 -17.64 3.59
C LYS A 26 -7.54 -18.57 4.75
N ILE A 27 -7.40 -18.10 5.99
CA ILE A 27 -7.77 -18.84 7.19
C ILE A 27 -9.26 -19.19 7.15
N SER A 28 -10.12 -18.21 6.83
CA SER A 28 -11.57 -18.44 6.72
C SER A 28 -11.90 -19.48 5.66
N GLY A 29 -11.31 -19.37 4.46
CA GLY A 29 -11.52 -20.33 3.38
C GLY A 29 -11.15 -21.75 3.79
N TYR A 30 -9.96 -21.92 4.37
CA TYR A 30 -9.49 -23.22 4.86
C TYR A 30 -10.39 -23.79 5.96
N GLN A 31 -10.78 -22.98 6.95
CA GLN A 31 -11.65 -23.45 8.03
C GLN A 31 -13.05 -23.84 7.53
N LYS A 32 -13.61 -23.12 6.57
CA LYS A 32 -14.87 -23.46 5.93
C LYS A 32 -14.78 -24.75 5.12
N GLU A 33 -13.65 -25.00 4.43
CA GLU A 33 -13.43 -26.27 3.70
C GLU A 33 -13.38 -27.47 4.67
N LEU A 34 -12.85 -27.29 5.89
CA LEU A 34 -12.89 -28.28 6.95
C LEU A 34 -14.28 -28.48 7.55
N GLY A 35 -15.29 -27.73 7.10
CA GLY A 35 -16.67 -27.82 7.61
C GLY A 35 -16.90 -27.08 8.93
N ASN A 36 -16.01 -26.17 9.31
CA ASN A 36 -16.16 -25.34 10.51
C ASN A 36 -17.05 -24.11 10.24
N ASP A 37 -17.69 -23.61 11.30
CA ASP A 37 -18.51 -22.40 11.27
C ASP A 37 -17.63 -21.18 11.53
N VAL A 38 -17.49 -20.29 10.54
CA VAL A 38 -16.57 -19.15 10.57
C VAL A 38 -17.34 -17.85 10.62
N THR A 39 -17.05 -17.01 11.62
CA THR A 39 -17.67 -15.72 11.84
C THR A 39 -16.61 -14.59 11.90
N LEU A 40 -16.80 -13.51 11.12
CA LEU A 40 -16.07 -12.26 11.28
C LEU A 40 -16.64 -11.52 12.50
N LEU A 41 -15.82 -11.34 13.54
CA LEU A 41 -16.22 -10.69 14.80
C LEU A 41 -16.10 -9.17 14.67
N GLU A 42 -17.11 -8.47 15.16
CA GLU A 42 -17.16 -7.01 15.18
C GLU A 42 -16.73 -6.41 16.53
N ASP A 43 -16.22 -7.24 17.45
CA ASP A 43 -15.72 -6.85 18.77
C ASP A 43 -14.66 -7.82 19.30
N TYR A 44 -14.12 -7.52 20.48
CA TYR A 44 -13.13 -8.34 21.19
C TYR A 44 -13.71 -9.08 22.42
N TYR A 45 -15.02 -8.96 22.71
CA TYR A 45 -15.60 -9.46 23.95
C TYR A 45 -16.09 -10.90 23.84
N THR A 46 -16.39 -11.34 22.62
CA THR A 46 -16.96 -12.67 22.34
C THR A 46 -15.92 -13.76 22.08
N ILE A 47 -14.61 -13.46 22.24
CA ILE A 47 -13.49 -14.40 21.96
C ILE A 47 -13.68 -15.75 22.65
N SER A 48 -14.18 -15.76 23.91
CA SER A 48 -14.39 -17.00 24.69
C SER A 48 -15.57 -17.88 24.23
N GLU A 49 -16.36 -17.41 23.27
CA GLU A 49 -17.52 -18.15 22.74
C GLU A 49 -17.13 -19.03 21.53
N TYR A 50 -15.87 -18.97 21.09
CA TYR A 50 -15.34 -19.67 19.93
C TYR A 50 -14.30 -20.72 20.34
N ASP A 51 -14.23 -21.81 19.58
CA ASP A 51 -13.24 -22.87 19.80
C ASP A 51 -11.82 -22.45 19.44
N ASP A 52 -11.68 -21.67 18.35
CA ASP A 52 -10.43 -21.01 17.94
C ASP A 52 -10.74 -19.60 17.41
N VAL A 53 -9.87 -18.64 17.70
CA VAL A 53 -9.98 -17.27 17.18
C VAL A 53 -8.68 -16.85 16.52
N TYR A 54 -8.77 -16.25 15.33
CA TYR A 54 -7.64 -15.70 14.60
C TYR A 54 -7.75 -14.18 14.56
N LEU A 55 -6.78 -13.48 15.19
CA LEU A 55 -6.71 -12.03 15.25
C LEU A 55 -5.50 -11.54 14.48
N SER A 56 -5.73 -10.69 13.49
CA SER A 56 -4.66 -10.02 12.73
C SER A 56 -4.63 -8.54 13.02
N ARG A 57 -3.41 -8.02 13.25
CA ARG A 57 -3.08 -6.60 13.35
C ARG A 57 -1.94 -6.30 12.39
N VAL A 58 -2.22 -5.55 11.32
CA VAL A 58 -1.24 -5.25 10.26
C VAL A 58 -0.42 -4.01 10.61
N PHE A 59 -1.06 -2.97 11.15
CA PHE A 59 -0.39 -1.71 11.48
C PHE A 59 -0.09 -1.61 12.97
N ASP A 60 1.09 -1.17 13.34
CA ASP A 60 1.55 -0.98 14.72
C ASP A 60 0.78 0.12 15.48
N PHE A 61 0.24 1.12 14.76
CA PHE A 61 -0.60 2.16 15.31
C PHE A 61 -2.06 1.74 15.52
N THR A 62 -2.51 0.59 14.99
CA THR A 62 -3.87 0.08 15.20
C THR A 62 -4.10 -0.22 16.67
N GLN A 63 -5.18 0.34 17.22
CA GLN A 63 -5.51 0.17 18.62
C GLN A 63 -6.21 -1.17 18.87
N VAL A 64 -5.76 -1.88 19.88
CA VAL A 64 -6.39 -3.09 20.41
C VAL A 64 -6.53 -2.95 21.92
N PRO A 65 -7.46 -3.68 22.57
CA PRO A 65 -7.58 -3.68 24.03
C PRO A 65 -6.26 -4.01 24.73
N ASP A 66 -5.97 -3.39 25.86
CA ASP A 66 -4.68 -3.52 26.55
C ASP A 66 -4.29 -4.98 26.85
N HIS A 67 -5.26 -5.83 27.18
CA HIS A 67 -5.02 -7.25 27.46
C HIS A 67 -4.70 -8.10 26.21
N LEU A 68 -4.77 -7.51 25.00
CA LEU A 68 -4.44 -8.15 23.72
C LEU A 68 -3.20 -7.54 23.05
N LYS A 69 -2.51 -6.60 23.73
CA LYS A 69 -1.33 -5.91 23.14
C LYS A 69 -0.06 -6.75 23.17
N ASP A 70 0.11 -7.54 24.23
CA ASP A 70 1.32 -8.36 24.44
C ASP A 70 1.06 -9.81 23.97
N PRO A 71 1.71 -10.25 22.86
CA PRO A 71 1.53 -11.59 22.31
C PRO A 71 1.87 -12.75 23.27
N GLU A 72 2.87 -12.55 24.17
CA GLU A 72 3.25 -13.60 25.13
C GLU A 72 2.17 -13.77 26.19
N ALA A 73 1.70 -12.68 26.78
CA ALA A 73 0.62 -12.68 27.76
C ALA A 73 -0.70 -13.21 27.17
N VAL A 74 -0.99 -12.89 25.90
CA VAL A 74 -2.16 -13.42 25.18
C VAL A 74 -2.06 -14.93 25.00
N ARG A 75 -0.90 -15.46 24.56
CA ARG A 75 -0.72 -16.91 24.36
C ARG A 75 -0.90 -17.70 25.65
N GLU A 76 -0.42 -17.14 26.78
CA GLU A 76 -0.58 -17.80 28.08
C GLU A 76 -2.05 -17.80 28.53
N LYS A 77 -2.73 -16.67 28.39
CA LYS A 77 -4.09 -16.48 28.91
C LYS A 77 -5.19 -17.03 28.02
N TYR A 78 -4.98 -16.97 26.70
CA TYR A 78 -5.99 -17.35 25.68
C TYR A 78 -5.36 -18.32 24.66
N PRO A 79 -5.13 -19.60 25.02
CA PRO A 79 -4.44 -20.58 24.14
C PRO A 79 -5.17 -20.86 22.82
N HIS A 80 -6.46 -20.55 22.73
CA HIS A 80 -7.29 -20.67 21.53
C HIS A 80 -7.29 -19.38 20.66
N LEU A 81 -6.58 -18.32 21.09
CA LEU A 81 -6.45 -17.07 20.34
C LEU A 81 -5.08 -17.00 19.63
N HIS A 82 -5.13 -17.02 18.30
CA HIS A 82 -3.97 -17.01 17.43
C HIS A 82 -3.74 -15.57 16.93
N LEU A 83 -2.60 -14.98 17.31
CA LEU A 83 -2.23 -13.62 16.85
C LEU A 83 -1.36 -13.68 15.61
N GLY A 84 -1.59 -12.75 14.69
CA GLY A 84 -0.82 -12.57 13.47
C GLY A 84 -0.72 -11.10 13.04
N GLY A 85 0.13 -10.87 12.03
CA GLY A 85 0.31 -9.58 11.37
C GLY A 85 1.53 -8.79 11.86
N THR A 86 2.01 -7.93 10.98
CA THR A 86 3.22 -7.11 11.17
C THR A 86 3.08 -6.07 12.29
N GLY A 87 1.86 -5.69 12.66
CA GLY A 87 1.61 -4.79 13.79
C GLY A 87 1.90 -5.41 15.16
N TYR A 88 1.94 -6.75 15.25
CA TYR A 88 2.39 -7.46 16.45
C TYR A 88 3.87 -7.87 16.37
N PHE A 89 4.32 -8.34 15.22
CA PHE A 89 5.58 -9.07 15.09
C PHE A 89 6.59 -8.40 14.16
N TRP A 90 6.25 -7.24 13.61
CA TRP A 90 7.09 -6.49 12.65
C TRP A 90 7.65 -7.41 11.55
N THR A 91 8.99 -7.56 11.47
CA THR A 91 9.65 -8.41 10.47
C THR A 91 9.59 -9.91 10.78
N GLU A 92 9.15 -10.29 11.97
CA GLU A 92 9.10 -11.67 12.49
C GLU A 92 7.68 -12.25 12.54
N ALA A 93 6.76 -11.66 11.80
CA ALA A 93 5.40 -12.18 11.70
C ALA A 93 5.42 -13.65 11.26
N PRO A 94 4.69 -14.55 11.99
CA PRO A 94 4.66 -15.96 11.64
C PRO A 94 4.04 -16.16 10.27
N ASP A 95 4.62 -17.09 9.51
CA ASP A 95 4.00 -17.54 8.26
C ASP A 95 2.77 -18.38 8.57
N LEU A 96 1.80 -18.33 7.68
CA LEU A 96 0.69 -19.30 7.71
C LEU A 96 1.22 -20.69 7.34
N PRO A 97 0.64 -21.76 7.91
CA PRO A 97 0.88 -23.11 7.43
C PRO A 97 0.66 -23.21 5.93
N PRO A 98 1.47 -24.00 5.18
CA PRO A 98 1.38 -24.05 3.71
C PRO A 98 -0.02 -24.36 3.18
N GLU A 99 -0.78 -25.22 3.86
CA GLU A 99 -2.15 -25.59 3.52
C GLU A 99 -3.13 -24.40 3.62
N ILE A 100 -2.83 -23.41 4.47
CA ILE A 100 -3.60 -22.17 4.59
C ILE A 100 -3.04 -21.10 3.65
N GLU A 101 -1.69 -20.98 3.59
CA GLU A 101 -1.04 -19.98 2.74
C GLU A 101 -1.39 -20.12 1.26
N HIS A 102 -1.56 -21.36 0.78
CA HIS A 102 -1.92 -21.69 -0.60
C HIS A 102 -3.43 -21.97 -0.78
N HIS A 103 -4.26 -21.70 0.23
CA HIS A 103 -5.69 -21.85 0.13
C HIS A 103 -6.34 -20.68 -0.62
N MET A 104 -7.44 -20.98 -1.35
CA MET A 104 -8.28 -19.94 -1.95
C MET A 104 -8.83 -19.01 -0.86
N PRO A 105 -8.64 -17.69 -0.97
CA PRO A 105 -9.22 -16.74 -0.02
C PRO A 105 -10.75 -16.82 -0.01
N ASP A 106 -11.34 -16.75 1.16
CA ASP A 106 -12.79 -16.60 1.32
C ASP A 106 -13.19 -15.15 0.98
N TYR A 107 -13.60 -14.93 -0.25
CA TYR A 107 -14.01 -13.62 -0.74
C TYR A 107 -15.36 -13.14 -0.19
N HIS A 108 -16.03 -13.96 0.62
CA HIS A 108 -17.32 -13.65 1.27
C HIS A 108 -17.18 -13.32 2.76
N LEU A 109 -15.99 -13.44 3.34
CA LEU A 109 -15.75 -13.17 4.76
C LEU A 109 -16.28 -11.81 5.23
N TYR A 110 -16.16 -10.78 4.38
CA TYR A 110 -16.53 -9.40 4.71
C TYR A 110 -17.90 -8.96 4.17
N ASP A 111 -18.69 -9.82 3.54
CA ASP A 111 -19.94 -9.45 2.86
C ASP A 111 -20.95 -8.81 3.80
N GLU A 112 -21.13 -9.39 5.00
CA GLU A 112 -22.05 -8.85 5.99
C GLU A 112 -21.61 -7.45 6.48
N TYR A 113 -20.33 -7.28 6.78
CA TYR A 113 -19.76 -6.00 7.17
C TYR A 113 -20.00 -4.94 6.09
N VAL A 114 -19.62 -5.25 4.83
CA VAL A 114 -19.80 -4.33 3.69
C VAL A 114 -21.27 -4.00 3.49
N GLY A 115 -22.17 -4.98 3.58
CA GLY A 115 -23.63 -4.79 3.50
C GLY A 115 -24.14 -3.82 4.56
N LYS A 116 -23.70 -3.96 5.81
CA LYS A 116 -24.04 -3.05 6.92
C LYS A 116 -23.57 -1.62 6.64
N GLN A 117 -22.36 -1.44 6.12
CA GLN A 117 -21.81 -0.11 5.80
C GLN A 117 -22.57 0.56 4.65
N ILE A 118 -22.92 -0.19 3.60
CA ILE A 118 -23.72 0.33 2.49
C ILE A 118 -25.11 0.72 2.97
N ALA A 119 -25.74 -0.08 3.84
CA ALA A 119 -27.02 0.24 4.44
C ALA A 119 -26.98 1.51 5.30
N ARG A 120 -25.82 1.85 5.89
CA ARG A 120 -25.56 3.13 6.60
C ARG A 120 -25.30 4.31 5.67
N GLY A 121 -25.37 4.14 4.34
CA GLY A 121 -25.20 5.20 3.34
C GLY A 121 -23.79 5.40 2.81
N ILE A 122 -22.83 4.51 3.13
CA ILE A 122 -21.50 4.56 2.54
C ILE A 122 -21.59 4.07 1.09
N LYS A 123 -20.93 4.80 0.19
CA LYS A 123 -20.94 4.44 -1.24
C LYS A 123 -20.30 3.09 -1.50
N PRO A 124 -20.92 2.18 -2.28
CA PRO A 124 -20.36 0.85 -2.60
C PRO A 124 -18.93 0.89 -3.15
N GLN A 125 -18.57 1.92 -3.93
CA GLN A 125 -17.25 2.10 -4.51
C GLN A 125 -16.13 2.23 -3.45
N THR A 126 -16.48 2.59 -2.21
CA THR A 126 -15.54 2.64 -1.08
C THR A 126 -15.02 1.24 -0.72
N TYR A 127 -15.83 0.23 -1.00
CA TYR A 127 -15.54 -1.18 -0.67
C TYR A 127 -15.26 -2.03 -1.91
N SER A 128 -14.84 -1.42 -3.03
CA SER A 128 -14.52 -2.16 -4.25
C SER A 128 -13.43 -3.21 -4.06
N ASP A 129 -12.47 -2.98 -3.16
CA ASP A 129 -11.42 -3.96 -2.87
C ASP A 129 -11.98 -5.24 -2.22
N TYR A 130 -13.05 -5.13 -1.44
CA TYR A 130 -13.75 -6.27 -0.85
C TYR A 130 -14.63 -7.02 -1.86
N MET A 131 -15.22 -6.29 -2.83
CA MET A 131 -16.26 -6.84 -3.70
C MET A 131 -15.77 -7.22 -5.10
N ASP A 132 -14.81 -6.45 -5.65
CA ASP A 132 -14.50 -6.48 -7.08
C ASP A 132 -13.16 -7.14 -7.41
N TYR A 133 -12.30 -7.40 -6.43
CA TYR A 133 -10.91 -7.82 -6.68
C TYR A 133 -10.59 -9.19 -6.12
N SER A 134 -9.95 -10.02 -6.95
CA SER A 134 -9.14 -11.14 -6.50
C SER A 134 -7.81 -10.60 -5.99
N ILE A 135 -7.34 -11.03 -4.84
CA ILE A 135 -6.15 -10.48 -4.17
C ILE A 135 -5.16 -11.61 -3.87
N GLY A 136 -3.91 -11.41 -4.20
CA GLY A 136 -2.88 -12.40 -3.90
C GLY A 136 -1.46 -11.93 -4.20
N PHE A 137 -0.52 -12.86 -4.01
CA PHE A 137 0.88 -12.70 -4.30
C PHE A 137 1.29 -13.70 -5.38
N THR A 138 1.80 -13.24 -6.51
CA THR A 138 2.40 -14.15 -7.50
C THR A 138 3.84 -14.44 -7.16
N THR A 139 4.53 -13.48 -6.57
CA THR A 139 5.90 -13.58 -6.08
C THR A 139 6.01 -13.01 -4.67
N ARG A 140 6.97 -13.50 -3.89
CA ARG A 140 7.31 -12.97 -2.58
C ARG A 140 8.81 -12.71 -2.48
N GLY A 141 9.14 -11.88 -1.48
CA GLY A 141 10.52 -11.55 -1.16
C GLY A 141 11.08 -10.37 -1.93
N CYS A 142 12.18 -9.84 -1.42
CA CYS A 142 12.92 -8.73 -2.00
C CYS A 142 14.39 -8.83 -1.62
N PHE A 143 15.29 -8.55 -2.55
CA PHE A 143 16.74 -8.49 -2.27
C PHE A 143 17.18 -7.13 -1.75
N ARG A 144 16.28 -6.12 -1.80
CA ARG A 144 16.55 -4.82 -1.22
C ARG A 144 16.28 -4.85 0.28
N LYS A 145 17.18 -4.30 1.06
CA LYS A 145 17.10 -4.26 2.52
C LYS A 145 16.84 -2.83 2.99
N CYS A 146 15.76 -2.23 2.46
CA CYS A 146 15.35 -0.89 2.84
C CYS A 146 15.00 -0.85 4.33
N SER A 147 15.63 0.03 5.09
CA SER A 147 15.54 0.09 6.57
C SER A 147 14.12 0.34 7.09
N PHE A 148 13.27 0.97 6.30
CA PHE A 148 11.86 1.24 6.63
C PHE A 148 10.91 0.08 6.30
N CYS A 149 11.37 -0.94 5.57
CA CYS A 149 10.50 -1.97 5.01
C CYS A 149 10.37 -3.17 5.97
N VAL A 150 9.15 -3.66 6.15
CA VAL A 150 8.88 -4.87 6.96
C VAL A 150 9.35 -6.16 6.26
N ASN A 151 9.58 -6.14 4.94
CA ASN A 151 9.96 -7.31 4.14
C ASN A 151 11.45 -7.63 4.25
N GLN A 152 11.94 -7.88 5.47
CA GLN A 152 13.35 -8.17 5.76
C GLN A 152 13.67 -9.67 5.71
N LYS A 153 12.66 -10.53 5.74
CA LYS A 153 12.80 -11.99 5.89
C LYS A 153 13.58 -12.64 4.75
N TYR A 154 13.28 -12.27 3.50
CA TYR A 154 13.88 -12.84 2.30
C TYR A 154 14.90 -11.90 1.67
N ASN A 155 15.96 -12.45 1.04
CA ASN A 155 17.00 -11.71 0.34
C ASN A 155 16.98 -11.93 -1.19
N HIS A 156 15.93 -12.55 -1.70
CA HIS A 156 15.70 -12.81 -3.11
C HIS A 156 14.19 -12.80 -3.39
N VAL A 157 13.83 -12.73 -4.67
CA VAL A 157 12.44 -12.84 -5.11
C VAL A 157 12.21 -14.25 -5.65
N PHE A 158 11.13 -14.88 -5.23
CA PHE A 158 10.76 -16.24 -5.64
C PHE A 158 9.30 -16.34 -6.04
N ARG A 159 8.96 -17.36 -6.83
CA ARG A 159 7.60 -17.69 -7.15
C ARG A 159 6.87 -18.12 -5.88
N HIS A 160 5.67 -17.56 -5.66
CA HIS A 160 4.86 -17.87 -4.51
C HIS A 160 3.61 -18.67 -4.91
N SER A 161 2.54 -18.01 -5.34
CA SER A 161 1.29 -18.66 -5.69
C SER A 161 1.03 -18.64 -7.20
N PRO A 162 0.66 -19.77 -7.80
CA PRO A 162 -0.06 -19.79 -9.07
C PRO A 162 -1.35 -18.98 -8.96
N ILE A 163 -1.77 -18.33 -10.03
CA ILE A 163 -2.93 -17.43 -10.00
C ILE A 163 -4.21 -18.16 -9.59
N LYS A 164 -4.36 -19.43 -9.96
CA LYS A 164 -5.50 -20.27 -9.60
C LYS A 164 -5.75 -20.42 -8.09
N GLU A 165 -4.75 -20.16 -7.24
CA GLU A 165 -4.87 -20.26 -5.79
C GLU A 165 -5.61 -19.07 -5.15
N PHE A 166 -5.75 -17.96 -5.89
CA PHE A 166 -6.43 -16.77 -5.41
C PHE A 166 -7.35 -16.10 -6.43
N PHE A 167 -7.41 -16.59 -7.65
CA PHE A 167 -8.26 -16.00 -8.69
C PHE A 167 -9.69 -16.51 -8.62
N ASP A 168 -10.61 -15.62 -8.31
CA ASP A 168 -12.05 -15.85 -8.41
C ASP A 168 -12.57 -15.26 -9.73
N PRO A 169 -13.08 -16.10 -10.67
CA PRO A 169 -13.60 -15.64 -11.96
C PRO A 169 -14.82 -14.72 -11.85
N SER A 170 -15.53 -14.69 -10.73
CA SER A 170 -16.65 -13.77 -10.52
C SER A 170 -16.19 -12.34 -10.28
N ARG A 171 -14.93 -12.15 -9.86
CA ARG A 171 -14.34 -10.83 -9.58
C ARG A 171 -13.91 -10.11 -10.85
N LYS A 172 -14.01 -8.77 -10.85
CA LYS A 172 -13.75 -7.92 -12.02
C LYS A 172 -12.27 -7.77 -12.35
N HIS A 173 -11.42 -7.72 -11.33
CA HIS A 173 -10.00 -7.38 -11.44
C HIS A 173 -9.15 -8.24 -10.52
N ILE A 174 -7.82 -8.17 -10.71
CA ILE A 174 -6.84 -8.82 -9.85
C ILE A 174 -5.92 -7.76 -9.23
N TYR A 175 -5.76 -7.77 -7.92
CA TYR A 175 -4.78 -6.97 -7.19
C TYR A 175 -3.65 -7.84 -6.69
N LEU A 176 -2.43 -7.44 -7.04
CA LEU A 176 -1.20 -8.12 -6.69
C LEU A 176 -0.44 -7.31 -5.64
N TRP A 177 -0.11 -7.98 -4.55
CA TRP A 177 0.62 -7.38 -3.44
C TRP A 177 2.08 -7.86 -3.40
N ASP A 178 2.62 -8.24 -4.55
CA ASP A 178 4.00 -8.69 -4.74
C ASP A 178 5.01 -7.67 -4.19
N ASP A 179 6.01 -8.14 -3.44
CA ASP A 179 6.99 -7.29 -2.75
C ASP A 179 7.94 -6.59 -3.73
N ASN A 180 8.47 -7.33 -4.71
CA ASN A 180 9.35 -6.81 -5.76
C ASN A 180 9.27 -7.65 -7.04
N PHE A 181 8.14 -7.59 -7.71
CA PHE A 181 7.83 -8.42 -8.88
C PHE A 181 8.92 -8.45 -9.94
N PHE A 182 9.49 -7.30 -10.32
CA PHE A 182 10.53 -7.22 -11.35
C PHE A 182 11.89 -7.79 -10.94
N GLY A 183 12.06 -8.15 -9.68
CA GLY A 183 13.20 -8.91 -9.18
C GLY A 183 13.10 -10.41 -9.45
N PHE A 184 11.91 -10.93 -9.84
CA PHE A 184 11.72 -12.33 -10.20
C PHE A 184 12.25 -12.61 -11.62
N PRO A 185 13.17 -13.57 -11.82
CA PRO A 185 13.79 -13.79 -13.13
C PRO A 185 12.81 -14.21 -14.22
N LYS A 186 11.76 -14.96 -13.86
CA LYS A 186 10.73 -15.48 -14.78
C LYS A 186 9.45 -14.65 -14.77
N TRP A 187 9.57 -13.35 -14.64
CA TRP A 187 8.44 -12.42 -14.58
C TRP A 187 7.52 -12.48 -15.81
N GLN A 188 8.05 -12.88 -16.99
CA GLN A 188 7.26 -13.04 -18.21
C GLN A 188 6.21 -14.15 -18.06
N GLU A 189 6.61 -15.33 -17.53
CA GLU A 189 5.71 -16.46 -17.29
C GLU A 189 4.52 -16.05 -16.41
N VAL A 190 4.78 -15.22 -15.39
CA VAL A 190 3.73 -14.70 -14.50
C VAL A 190 2.80 -13.73 -15.22
N LEU A 191 3.33 -12.86 -16.09
CA LEU A 191 2.47 -11.97 -16.88
C LEU A 191 1.62 -12.75 -17.88
N ASP A 192 2.14 -13.86 -18.43
CA ASP A 192 1.38 -14.73 -19.32
C ASP A 192 0.20 -15.38 -18.57
N GLU A 193 0.43 -15.94 -17.36
CA GLU A 193 -0.64 -16.48 -16.51
C GLU A 193 -1.70 -15.40 -16.18
N LEU A 194 -1.29 -14.16 -15.90
CA LEU A 194 -2.22 -13.06 -15.61
C LEU A 194 -3.07 -12.70 -16.83
N GLU A 195 -2.48 -12.70 -18.02
CA GLU A 195 -3.21 -12.41 -19.26
C GLU A 195 -4.19 -13.52 -19.64
N GLU A 196 -3.85 -14.79 -19.35
CA GLU A 196 -4.74 -15.95 -19.57
C GLU A 196 -6.05 -15.83 -18.76
N THR A 197 -6.04 -15.14 -17.61
CA THR A 197 -7.29 -14.88 -16.86
C THR A 197 -8.27 -13.99 -17.62
N GLY A 198 -7.81 -13.23 -18.62
CA GLY A 198 -8.59 -12.22 -19.34
C GLY A 198 -8.95 -10.99 -18.50
N ARG A 199 -8.61 -10.94 -17.22
CA ARG A 199 -8.92 -9.84 -16.30
C ARG A 199 -7.87 -8.74 -16.35
N ARG A 200 -8.26 -7.53 -15.95
CA ARG A 200 -7.31 -6.45 -15.68
C ARG A 200 -6.68 -6.67 -14.32
N PHE A 201 -5.39 -6.37 -14.20
CA PHE A 201 -4.66 -6.51 -12.94
C PHE A 201 -3.83 -5.27 -12.61
N GLN A 202 -3.44 -5.14 -11.35
CA GLN A 202 -2.58 -4.05 -10.87
C GLN A 202 -1.63 -4.55 -9.78
N PHE A 203 -0.36 -4.15 -9.87
CA PHE A 203 0.59 -4.28 -8.77
C PHE A 203 0.40 -3.10 -7.80
N ARG A 204 0.01 -3.39 -6.56
CA ARG A 204 -0.40 -2.38 -5.57
C ARG A 204 0.73 -1.87 -4.70
N GLN A 205 1.76 -2.70 -4.46
CA GLN A 205 2.90 -2.32 -3.61
C GLN A 205 3.93 -1.44 -4.33
N GLY A 206 3.78 -1.29 -5.64
CA GLY A 206 4.72 -0.56 -6.48
C GLY A 206 5.81 -1.45 -7.06
N LEU A 207 6.06 -1.27 -8.35
CA LEU A 207 7.14 -1.93 -9.06
C LEU A 207 8.47 -1.17 -8.84
N ASP A 208 9.59 -1.88 -8.76
CA ASP A 208 10.90 -1.24 -8.68
C ASP A 208 11.33 -0.71 -10.05
N VAL A 209 11.15 0.59 -10.29
CA VAL A 209 11.48 1.26 -11.55
C VAL A 209 12.97 1.20 -11.89
N ARG A 210 13.85 1.02 -10.90
CA ARG A 210 15.30 0.86 -11.08
C ARG A 210 15.68 -0.42 -11.82
N LEU A 211 14.75 -1.40 -11.83
CA LEU A 211 14.87 -2.66 -12.55
C LEU A 211 14.24 -2.62 -13.95
N MET A 212 13.76 -1.45 -14.39
CA MET A 212 13.11 -1.30 -15.69
C MET A 212 14.10 -1.54 -16.83
N THR A 213 13.71 -2.39 -17.77
CA THR A 213 14.40 -2.64 -19.04
C THR A 213 13.47 -2.38 -20.21
N GLU A 214 14.01 -2.27 -21.42
CA GLU A 214 13.21 -2.11 -22.64
C GLU A 214 12.16 -3.23 -22.79
N GLU A 215 12.54 -4.45 -22.47
CA GLU A 215 11.66 -5.61 -22.55
C GLU A 215 10.52 -5.51 -21.54
N LYS A 216 10.83 -5.21 -20.26
CA LYS A 216 9.84 -5.03 -19.21
C LYS A 216 8.87 -3.91 -19.53
N ALA A 217 9.38 -2.76 -20.01
CA ALA A 217 8.55 -1.62 -20.38
C ALA A 217 7.60 -1.97 -21.53
N LYS A 218 8.11 -2.58 -22.61
CA LYS A 218 7.30 -3.02 -23.74
C LYS A 218 6.20 -3.99 -23.32
N ARG A 219 6.55 -4.97 -22.49
CA ARG A 219 5.61 -6.00 -22.03
C ARG A 219 4.54 -5.39 -21.15
N LEU A 220 4.95 -4.62 -20.11
CA LEU A 220 4.05 -3.98 -19.17
C LEU A 220 3.10 -2.96 -19.84
N ALA A 221 3.57 -2.23 -20.85
CA ALA A 221 2.74 -1.27 -21.57
C ALA A 221 1.59 -1.91 -22.38
N ARG A 222 1.69 -3.20 -22.71
CA ARG A 222 0.72 -3.93 -23.56
C ARG A 222 -0.33 -4.70 -22.78
N VAL A 223 -0.05 -5.05 -21.51
CA VAL A 223 -0.98 -5.84 -20.70
C VAL A 223 -2.27 -5.08 -20.38
N LYS A 224 -3.33 -5.80 -20.07
CA LYS A 224 -4.60 -5.25 -19.58
C LYS A 224 -4.46 -4.77 -18.15
N TYR A 225 -3.80 -3.61 -17.94
CA TYR A 225 -3.56 -3.06 -16.62
C TYR A 225 -4.78 -2.30 -16.08
N HIS A 226 -4.95 -2.30 -14.76
CA HIS A 226 -6.00 -1.56 -14.06
C HIS A 226 -5.42 -0.34 -13.34
N GLY A 227 -6.02 0.84 -13.54
CA GLY A 227 -5.61 2.06 -12.85
C GLY A 227 -4.21 2.58 -13.23
N ASP A 228 -3.59 3.30 -12.31
CA ASP A 228 -2.26 3.88 -12.47
C ASP A 228 -1.18 2.79 -12.38
N TYR A 229 -0.12 2.92 -13.19
CA TYR A 229 1.11 2.17 -12.96
C TYR A 229 1.80 2.74 -11.74
N ILE A 230 2.12 1.90 -10.76
CA ILE A 230 2.69 2.31 -9.48
C ILE A 230 4.15 1.86 -9.42
N PHE A 231 5.06 2.81 -9.16
CA PHE A 231 6.46 2.56 -8.87
C PHE A 231 6.82 3.19 -7.51
N ALA A 232 8.10 3.14 -7.12
CA ALA A 232 8.62 3.76 -5.92
C ALA A 232 9.85 4.63 -6.21
N PHE A 233 10.01 5.72 -5.43
CA PHE A 233 11.16 6.60 -5.40
C PHE A 233 11.38 7.11 -3.98
N ASP A 234 11.94 6.27 -3.13
CA ASP A 234 11.97 6.51 -1.68
C ASP A 234 13.18 7.31 -1.21
N HIS A 235 14.30 7.28 -1.95
CA HIS A 235 15.53 7.96 -1.57
C HIS A 235 16.11 8.79 -2.72
N ILE A 236 16.60 10.01 -2.44
CA ILE A 236 17.13 10.91 -3.48
C ILE A 236 18.41 10.36 -4.13
N ASP A 237 19.22 9.58 -3.42
CA ASP A 237 20.43 8.95 -3.97
C ASP A 237 20.13 7.95 -5.10
N GLU A 238 18.88 7.53 -5.23
CA GLU A 238 18.41 6.66 -6.31
C GLU A 238 18.02 7.43 -7.59
N ALA A 239 18.13 8.77 -7.58
CA ALA A 239 17.60 9.65 -8.63
C ALA A 239 18.10 9.28 -10.03
N GLU A 240 19.38 8.95 -10.19
CA GLU A 240 19.94 8.56 -11.48
C GLU A 240 19.31 7.27 -12.02
N GLN A 241 19.17 6.26 -11.16
CA GLN A 241 18.58 4.97 -11.52
C GLN A 241 17.07 5.11 -11.83
N VAL A 242 16.37 5.93 -11.04
CA VAL A 242 14.96 6.23 -11.25
C VAL A 242 14.74 6.98 -12.57
N ARG A 243 15.55 8.02 -12.87
CA ARG A 243 15.51 8.74 -14.16
C ARG A 243 15.68 7.78 -15.32
N ARG A 244 16.71 6.94 -15.30
CA ARG A 244 16.96 5.92 -16.33
C ARG A 244 15.76 5.00 -16.52
N GLY A 245 15.18 4.48 -15.42
CA GLY A 245 14.02 3.60 -15.48
C GLY A 245 12.79 4.31 -16.06
N LEU A 246 12.54 5.57 -15.67
CA LEU A 246 11.44 6.37 -16.17
C LEU A 246 11.62 6.75 -17.64
N GLU A 247 12.84 7.03 -18.09
CA GLU A 247 13.16 7.26 -19.53
C GLU A 247 12.80 6.04 -20.37
N ILE A 248 13.22 4.85 -19.92
CA ILE A 248 12.87 3.59 -20.58
C ILE A 248 11.34 3.42 -20.60
N TRP A 249 10.69 3.61 -19.45
CA TRP A 249 9.24 3.49 -19.36
C TRP A 249 8.51 4.44 -20.31
N ARG A 250 8.90 5.71 -20.35
CA ARG A 250 8.25 6.74 -21.18
C ARG A 250 8.49 6.61 -22.68
N ARG A 251 9.50 5.84 -23.12
CA ARG A 251 9.64 5.45 -24.52
C ARG A 251 8.55 4.48 -25.00
N HIS A 252 7.91 3.78 -24.06
CA HIS A 252 6.92 2.74 -24.38
C HIS A 252 5.51 3.02 -23.87
N SER A 253 5.32 4.00 -22.99
CA SER A 253 4.02 4.23 -22.36
C SER A 253 3.81 5.69 -21.92
N ASP A 254 2.71 6.28 -22.38
CA ASP A 254 2.20 7.57 -21.89
C ASP A 254 1.12 7.39 -20.82
N LYS A 255 0.89 6.16 -20.37
CA LYS A 255 -0.15 5.84 -19.39
C LYS A 255 0.12 6.50 -18.05
N SER A 256 -0.96 6.76 -17.31
CA SER A 256 -0.89 7.36 -15.98
C SER A 256 0.02 6.54 -15.07
N THR A 257 1.00 7.21 -14.51
CA THR A 257 2.06 6.61 -13.70
C THR A 257 2.21 7.40 -12.40
N LYS A 258 2.25 6.68 -11.29
CA LYS A 258 2.38 7.22 -9.95
C LYS A 258 3.61 6.62 -9.28
N LEU A 259 4.34 7.43 -8.50
CA LEU A 259 5.42 6.90 -7.66
C LEU A 259 5.14 7.20 -6.20
N TYR A 260 5.28 6.18 -5.38
CA TYR A 260 5.37 6.36 -3.93
C TYR A 260 6.67 7.09 -3.60
N VAL A 261 6.59 8.06 -2.71
CA VAL A 261 7.71 8.87 -2.24
C VAL A 261 7.67 8.87 -0.72
N LEU A 262 8.54 8.08 -0.11
CA LEU A 262 8.68 8.04 1.35
C LEU A 262 9.19 9.38 1.86
N SER A 263 8.70 9.84 2.98
CA SER A 263 9.09 11.13 3.57
C SER A 263 9.14 11.07 5.09
N GLY A 264 10.14 11.75 5.68
CA GLY A 264 10.30 11.91 7.12
C GLY A 264 10.77 10.64 7.84
N PHE A 265 11.40 9.70 7.16
CA PHE A 265 11.99 8.50 7.75
C PHE A 265 13.43 8.75 8.21
N GLU A 266 14.35 9.06 7.29
CA GLU A 266 15.78 9.21 7.60
C GLU A 266 16.10 10.54 8.24
N SER A 267 15.43 11.59 7.81
CA SER A 267 15.59 12.95 8.34
C SER A 267 14.22 13.62 8.47
N GLN A 268 14.15 14.57 9.40
CA GLN A 268 12.95 15.38 9.67
C GLN A 268 13.24 16.87 9.51
N GLY A 269 14.42 17.22 8.99
CA GLY A 269 14.89 18.60 8.81
C GLY A 269 14.48 19.23 7.48
N ALA A 270 15.05 20.38 7.18
CA ALA A 270 14.81 21.12 5.95
C ALA A 270 15.40 20.42 4.72
N GLU A 271 16.49 19.71 4.90
CA GLU A 271 17.14 18.90 3.85
C GLU A 271 16.23 17.79 3.34
N GLU A 272 15.44 17.15 4.21
CA GLU A 272 14.47 16.15 3.78
C GLU A 272 13.34 16.81 2.98
N ILE A 273 12.85 17.98 3.41
CA ILE A 273 11.84 18.73 2.66
C ILE A 273 12.37 19.12 1.26
N ALA A 274 13.63 19.57 1.18
CA ALA A 274 14.28 19.85 -0.09
C ALA A 274 14.41 18.58 -0.96
N SER A 275 14.79 17.45 -0.38
CA SER A 275 14.87 16.14 -1.02
C SER A 275 13.51 15.70 -1.58
N ILE A 276 12.42 15.86 -0.81
CA ILE A 276 11.06 15.57 -1.28
C ILE A 276 10.70 16.42 -2.50
N PHE A 277 10.94 17.73 -2.45
CA PHE A 277 10.69 18.62 -3.59
C PHE A 277 11.52 18.25 -4.82
N GLU A 278 12.78 17.87 -4.64
CA GLU A 278 13.64 17.45 -5.75
C GLU A 278 13.11 16.18 -6.39
N ARG A 279 12.69 15.18 -5.60
CA ARG A 279 12.03 13.97 -6.10
C ARG A 279 10.73 14.31 -6.84
N ILE A 280 9.90 15.21 -6.31
CA ILE A 280 8.69 15.71 -6.99
C ILE A 280 9.05 16.35 -8.33
N ARG A 281 10.06 17.23 -8.39
CA ARG A 281 10.52 17.89 -9.61
C ARG A 281 10.95 16.87 -10.67
N ILE A 282 11.74 15.88 -10.28
CA ILE A 282 12.14 14.77 -11.15
C ILE A 282 10.92 14.04 -11.72
N LEU A 283 9.95 13.71 -10.88
CA LEU A 283 8.74 13.00 -11.32
C LEU A 283 7.90 13.84 -12.29
N MET A 284 7.82 15.16 -12.09
CA MET A 284 7.13 16.07 -13.00
C MET A 284 7.78 16.08 -14.39
N GLU A 285 9.12 16.04 -14.49
CA GLU A 285 9.84 15.98 -15.77
C GLU A 285 9.43 14.78 -16.63
N TYR A 286 9.11 13.66 -15.97
CA TYR A 286 8.64 12.43 -16.62
C TYR A 286 7.11 12.30 -16.65
N GLN A 287 6.36 13.35 -16.35
CA GLN A 287 4.88 13.30 -16.31
C GLN A 287 4.34 12.20 -15.37
N CYS A 288 5.04 11.96 -14.26
CA CYS A 288 4.64 11.02 -13.22
C CYS A 288 4.05 11.76 -12.03
N LEU A 289 3.07 11.14 -11.38
CA LEU A 289 2.40 11.70 -10.21
C LEU A 289 3.13 11.24 -8.94
N PRO A 290 3.68 12.12 -8.11
CA PRO A 290 4.17 11.75 -6.80
C PRO A 290 3.01 11.41 -5.87
N TYR A 291 3.19 10.42 -5.01
CA TYR A 291 2.32 10.11 -3.89
C TYR A 291 3.15 10.06 -2.61
N ILE A 292 3.03 11.10 -1.80
CA ILE A 292 3.83 11.25 -0.59
C ILE A 292 3.32 10.31 0.49
N MET A 293 4.18 9.39 0.93
CA MET A 293 3.95 8.47 2.04
C MET A 293 4.75 8.98 3.24
N ARG A 294 4.06 9.48 4.26
CA ARG A 294 4.70 10.01 5.46
C ARG A 294 4.97 8.87 6.44
N HIS A 295 6.24 8.64 6.77
CA HIS A 295 6.60 7.78 7.90
C HIS A 295 6.29 8.50 9.21
N GLU A 296 5.90 7.79 10.25
CA GLU A 296 5.48 8.38 11.54
C GLU A 296 6.49 9.36 12.16
N TYR A 297 7.80 9.18 11.90
CA TYR A 297 8.86 10.06 12.39
C TYR A 297 8.73 11.51 11.91
N TYR A 298 7.96 11.80 10.83
CA TYR A 298 7.68 13.18 10.45
C TYR A 298 7.04 14.00 11.59
N ASN A 299 6.38 13.34 12.56
CA ASN A 299 5.78 14.00 13.72
C ASN A 299 6.82 14.64 14.65
N GLN A 300 8.08 14.18 14.59
CA GLN A 300 9.21 14.72 15.37
C GLN A 300 9.80 15.98 14.71
N SER A 301 9.42 16.29 13.47
CA SER A 301 9.92 17.44 12.72
C SER A 301 9.43 18.77 13.32
N PRO A 302 10.31 19.78 13.45
CA PRO A 302 9.86 21.15 13.67
C PRO A 302 9.02 21.70 12.52
N TYR A 303 9.15 21.09 11.33
CA TYR A 303 8.42 21.43 10.11
C TYR A 303 7.34 20.39 9.73
N LYS A 304 6.80 19.65 10.71
CA LYS A 304 5.79 18.60 10.43
C LYS A 304 4.62 19.08 9.57
N GLY A 305 4.25 20.35 9.70
CA GLY A 305 3.20 20.96 8.88
C GLY A 305 3.54 21.03 7.39
N MET A 306 4.82 21.12 7.03
CA MET A 306 5.28 21.03 5.64
C MET A 306 5.07 19.64 5.06
N PHE A 307 5.41 18.57 5.80
CA PHE A 307 5.15 17.18 5.37
C PHE A 307 3.67 16.92 5.12
N ILE A 308 2.80 17.42 6.02
CA ILE A 308 1.34 17.31 5.86
C ILE A 308 0.87 18.08 4.62
N THR A 309 1.36 19.30 4.43
CA THR A 309 0.92 20.18 3.34
C THR A 309 1.40 19.65 1.98
N LEU A 310 2.64 19.14 1.90
CA LEU A 310 3.19 18.48 0.71
C LEU A 310 2.36 17.25 0.32
N ALA A 311 2.03 16.38 1.28
CA ALA A 311 1.18 15.23 1.01
C ALA A 311 -0.21 15.66 0.51
N ARG A 312 -0.83 16.69 1.09
CA ARG A 312 -2.13 17.20 0.62
C ARG A 312 -2.07 17.76 -0.79
N TRP A 313 -0.98 18.42 -1.16
CA TRP A 313 -0.79 18.96 -2.51
C TRP A 313 -0.56 17.86 -3.54
N CYS A 314 0.35 16.91 -3.26
CA CYS A 314 0.74 15.86 -4.18
C CYS A 314 -0.30 14.75 -4.34
N ASN A 315 -0.89 14.28 -3.22
CA ASN A 315 -1.76 13.11 -3.23
C ASN A 315 -3.13 13.39 -3.84
N GLN A 316 -3.39 14.65 -4.20
CA GLN A 316 -4.56 15.06 -4.94
C GLN A 316 -4.15 15.59 -6.33
N PRO A 317 -4.19 14.75 -7.38
CA PRO A 317 -3.69 15.11 -8.71
C PRO A 317 -4.27 16.41 -9.28
N ASN A 318 -5.51 16.77 -8.90
CA ASN A 318 -6.15 18.01 -9.32
C ASN A 318 -5.45 19.26 -8.77
N PHE A 319 -4.82 19.19 -7.60
CA PHE A 319 -4.05 20.31 -7.06
C PHE A 319 -2.68 20.35 -7.71
N LEU A 320 -1.94 19.24 -7.70
CA LEU A 320 -0.61 19.14 -8.28
C LEU A 320 -0.57 19.59 -9.74
N LYS A 321 -1.52 19.12 -10.56
CA LYS A 321 -1.57 19.44 -12.01
C LYS A 321 -1.97 20.88 -12.33
N LYS A 322 -2.54 21.60 -11.37
CA LYS A 322 -3.08 22.95 -11.63
C LYS A 322 -2.35 24.07 -10.90
N LYS A 323 -1.64 23.74 -9.83
CA LYS A 323 -1.05 24.74 -8.93
C LYS A 323 0.37 24.36 -8.54
N SER A 324 1.28 25.35 -8.46
CA SER A 324 2.51 25.17 -7.71
C SER A 324 2.21 24.97 -6.22
N PHE A 325 3.21 24.57 -5.44
CA PHE A 325 3.05 24.42 -3.99
C PHE A 325 2.64 25.76 -3.35
N ARG A 326 3.29 26.87 -3.72
CA ARG A 326 2.94 28.22 -3.28
C ARG A 326 1.49 28.53 -3.56
N GLN A 327 1.06 28.40 -4.80
CA GLN A 327 -0.34 28.67 -5.21
C GLN A 327 -1.34 27.77 -4.51
N PHE A 328 -0.99 26.52 -4.20
CA PHE A 328 -1.83 25.64 -3.40
C PHE A 328 -2.01 26.18 -1.98
N CYS A 329 -0.93 26.60 -1.32
CA CYS A 329 -0.97 27.14 0.03
C CYS A 329 -1.78 28.47 0.09
N GLU A 330 -1.53 29.39 -0.84
CA GLU A 330 -2.25 30.67 -0.95
C GLU A 330 -3.75 30.46 -1.19
N ALA A 331 -4.11 29.51 -2.06
CA ALA A 331 -5.51 29.20 -2.34
C ALA A 331 -6.29 28.58 -1.16
N ASN A 332 -5.59 28.08 -0.13
CA ASN A 332 -6.21 27.67 1.14
C ASN A 332 -6.52 28.86 2.06
N GLY A 333 -6.09 30.07 1.68
CA GLY A 333 -6.26 31.32 2.45
C GLY A 333 -5.05 31.65 3.33
N LEU A 334 -4.76 32.94 3.45
CA LEU A 334 -3.56 33.45 4.15
C LEU A 334 -3.51 33.13 5.67
N THR A 335 -4.65 32.81 6.27
CA THR A 335 -4.77 32.43 7.68
C THR A 335 -4.74 30.91 7.87
N SER A 336 -4.71 30.14 6.80
CA SER A 336 -4.72 28.67 6.85
C SER A 336 -3.42 28.13 7.45
N SER A 337 -3.50 26.91 8.02
CA SER A 337 -2.29 26.21 8.50
C SER A 337 -1.30 25.93 7.36
N ALA A 338 -1.79 25.61 6.15
CA ALA A 338 -0.94 25.36 4.99
C ALA A 338 -0.10 26.61 4.63
N TYR A 339 -0.72 27.79 4.58
CA TYR A 339 -0.03 29.04 4.28
C TYR A 339 0.98 29.40 5.41
N ARG A 340 0.60 29.26 6.68
CA ARG A 340 1.49 29.55 7.81
C ARG A 340 2.74 28.67 7.80
N TYR A 341 2.58 27.36 7.57
CA TYR A 341 3.74 26.44 7.52
C TYR A 341 4.66 26.74 6.32
N MET A 342 4.07 27.05 5.16
CA MET A 342 4.83 27.46 3.98
C MET A 342 5.62 28.75 4.27
N SER A 343 4.96 29.79 4.78
CA SER A 343 5.60 31.09 5.04
C SER A 343 6.68 31.01 6.11
N GLN A 344 6.46 30.22 7.17
CA GLN A 344 7.49 29.99 8.18
C GLN A 344 8.71 29.30 7.55
N PHE A 345 8.49 28.24 6.79
CA PHE A 345 9.58 27.51 6.16
C PHE A 345 10.34 28.38 5.13
N GLU A 346 9.63 29.21 4.37
CA GLU A 346 10.23 30.14 3.42
C GLU A 346 11.07 31.21 4.15
N HIS A 347 10.62 31.70 5.30
CA HIS A 347 11.39 32.61 6.13
C HIS A 347 12.70 31.97 6.62
N ASP A 348 12.62 30.72 7.07
CA ASP A 348 13.76 30.01 7.63
C ASP A 348 14.73 29.50 6.56
N TYR A 349 14.23 29.16 5.36
CA TYR A 349 14.99 28.58 4.24
C TYR A 349 14.58 29.18 2.87
N PRO A 350 14.88 30.48 2.65
CA PRO A 350 14.46 31.20 1.44
C PRO A 350 15.03 30.59 0.15
N ASP A 351 16.24 30.02 0.20
CA ASP A 351 16.88 29.39 -0.97
C ASP A 351 16.13 28.13 -1.42
N ILE A 352 15.68 27.29 -0.46
CA ILE A 352 14.89 26.11 -0.76
C ILE A 352 13.53 26.54 -1.32
N ALA A 353 12.88 27.49 -0.69
CA ALA A 353 11.60 28.01 -1.12
C ALA A 353 11.66 28.62 -2.53
N GLY A 354 12.69 29.45 -2.80
CA GLY A 354 12.93 30.05 -4.11
C GLY A 354 13.17 29.01 -5.21
N LYS A 355 13.82 27.90 -4.87
CA LYS A 355 14.07 26.82 -5.84
C LYS A 355 12.85 25.97 -6.15
N TYR A 356 11.95 25.73 -5.19
CA TYR A 356 10.96 24.66 -5.34
C TYR A 356 9.51 25.08 -5.23
N PHE A 357 9.15 26.17 -4.53
CA PHE A 357 7.73 26.43 -4.23
C PHE A 357 6.90 26.80 -5.45
N ASP A 358 7.55 27.25 -6.52
CA ASP A 358 6.89 27.66 -7.75
C ASP A 358 7.02 26.66 -8.91
N ILE A 359 7.58 25.45 -8.66
CA ILE A 359 7.60 24.39 -9.67
C ILE A 359 6.18 23.98 -10.05
N ARG A 360 5.97 23.67 -11.32
CA ARG A 360 4.68 23.29 -11.88
C ARG A 360 4.75 22.00 -12.66
N PHE A 361 3.64 21.31 -12.66
CA PHE A 361 3.43 20.13 -13.50
C PHE A 361 3.09 20.59 -14.92
N ASP A 362 4.11 20.65 -15.79
CA ASP A 362 3.91 21.00 -17.19
C ASP A 362 3.31 19.83 -17.97
N ARG A 363 2.15 20.04 -18.58
CA ARG A 363 1.57 19.06 -19.51
C ARG A 363 2.31 19.20 -20.85
N ARG A 364 2.97 18.12 -21.29
CA ARG A 364 3.50 18.09 -22.66
C ARG A 364 2.33 18.27 -23.64
N GLY A 365 2.27 19.41 -24.31
CA GLY A 365 1.31 19.70 -25.39
C GLY A 365 0.31 20.82 -25.15
N GLU A 366 0.29 21.49 -24.01
CA GLU A 366 -0.43 22.77 -23.85
C GLU A 366 0.57 23.92 -24.15
N LYS A 367 0.88 24.11 -25.45
CA LYS A 367 1.46 25.35 -25.99
C LYS A 367 0.41 26.06 -26.83
#